data_380216141cb0f180f1a60f74685f69ab
#
_entry.id   380216141cb0f180f1a60f74685f69ab
#
_cell.length_a   1.000
_cell.length_b   1.000
_cell.length_c   1.000
_cell.angle_alpha   90.00
_cell.angle_beta   90.00
_cell.angle_gamma   90.00
#
_symmetry.space_group_name_H-M   'P 1'
#
loop_
_entity.id
_entity.type
_entity.pdbx_description
1 polymer ?
#
loop_
_entity_poly.entity_id
_entity_poly.type
_entity_poly.pdbx_seq_one_letter_code
_entity_poly.pdbx_strand_id
1 'polypeptide(L)'
;MIILGIDPGLAIVGYGVLKYEKSRFTTLYYDVILTPAHTPVHERLNMIYDDLQKIIKIYKPDDLAIEELFYNTNQKTVISVCEARGIILLAAYQSGLDINEYTPLQVKQSVVGYGRAEKIQVQTMVKNILNLEKIPKPDDAADALAIAICHAHSKATNSLYTILNKK
;
A
#
# COMPACT_ATOMS: atom_id res chain seq x y z
N MET A 1 -11.02 -9.71 -6.16
CA MET A 1 -10.42 -8.37 -6.11
C MET A 1 -8.92 -8.52 -5.88
N ILE A 2 -8.12 -7.89 -6.72
CA ILE A 2 -6.66 -7.80 -6.57
C ILE A 2 -6.34 -6.38 -6.13
N ILE A 3 -5.58 -6.25 -5.05
CA ILE A 3 -5.24 -4.99 -4.40
C ILE A 3 -3.75 -4.75 -4.52
N LEU A 4 -3.34 -3.58 -4.97
CA LEU A 4 -1.98 -3.08 -4.92
C LEU A 4 -1.86 -2.11 -3.75
N GLY A 5 -1.22 -2.54 -2.66
CA GLY A 5 -0.89 -1.67 -1.53
C GLY A 5 0.45 -0.99 -1.77
N ILE A 6 0.53 0.30 -1.46
CA ILE A 6 1.74 1.12 -1.65
C ILE A 6 2.05 1.92 -0.39
N ASP A 7 3.30 1.81 0.05
CA ASP A 7 3.93 2.72 1.02
C ASP A 7 4.84 3.70 0.24
N PRO A 8 4.44 4.99 0.09
CA PRO A 8 5.11 5.90 -0.83
C PRO A 8 6.39 6.51 -0.27
N GLY A 9 7.47 6.45 -1.03
CA GLY A 9 8.72 7.13 -0.76
C GLY A 9 9.49 7.46 -2.04
N LEU A 10 10.46 8.38 -2.01
CA LEU A 10 11.29 8.63 -3.17
C LEU A 10 12.46 7.63 -3.28
N ALA A 11 13.12 7.33 -2.17
CA ALA A 11 14.25 6.41 -2.17
C ALA A 11 13.82 4.94 -2.23
N ILE A 12 12.74 4.64 -1.54
CA ILE A 12 12.17 3.31 -1.41
C ILE A 12 10.64 3.47 -1.52
N VAL A 13 10.02 2.73 -2.42
CA VAL A 13 8.56 2.59 -2.48
C VAL A 13 8.23 1.14 -2.14
N GLY A 14 7.57 0.93 -1.01
CA GLY A 14 7.06 -0.39 -0.67
C GLY A 14 5.84 -0.74 -1.51
N TYR A 15 5.76 -1.99 -1.98
CA TYR A 15 4.53 -2.47 -2.62
C TYR A 15 4.19 -3.90 -2.22
N GLY A 16 2.89 -4.17 -2.17
CA GLY A 16 2.36 -5.51 -1.91
C GLY A 16 1.11 -5.78 -2.74
N VAL A 17 1.04 -6.94 -3.37
CA VAL A 17 -0.08 -7.35 -4.21
C VAL A 17 -0.81 -8.50 -3.54
N LEU A 18 -2.06 -8.26 -3.15
CA LEU A 18 -2.91 -9.24 -2.50
C LEU A 18 -4.15 -9.56 -3.35
N LYS A 19 -4.47 -10.83 -3.47
CA LYS A 19 -5.82 -11.25 -3.91
C LYS A 19 -6.69 -11.46 -2.67
N TYR A 20 -7.86 -10.81 -2.64
CA TYR A 20 -8.86 -10.98 -1.60
C TYR A 20 -10.15 -11.56 -2.18
N GLU A 21 -10.50 -12.76 -1.75
CA GLU A 21 -11.66 -13.49 -2.24
C GLU A 21 -12.27 -14.34 -1.12
N LYS A 22 -13.60 -14.27 -0.94
CA LYS A 22 -14.34 -15.05 0.08
C LYS A 22 -13.74 -14.95 1.48
N SER A 23 -13.38 -13.72 1.88
CA SER A 23 -12.74 -13.41 3.17
C SER A 23 -11.37 -14.07 3.40
N ARG A 24 -10.68 -14.42 2.32
CA ARG A 24 -9.33 -15.01 2.38
C ARG A 24 -8.35 -14.18 1.57
N PHE A 25 -7.14 -14.05 2.10
CA PHE A 25 -6.02 -13.44 1.41
C PHE A 25 -5.16 -14.49 0.71
N THR A 26 -4.67 -14.14 -0.46
CA THR A 26 -3.58 -14.81 -1.15
C THR A 26 -2.55 -13.75 -1.49
N THR A 27 -1.34 -13.87 -0.95
CA THR A 27 -0.23 -12.99 -1.30
C THR A 27 0.29 -13.37 -2.68
N LEU A 28 0.18 -12.46 -3.65
CA LEU A 28 0.67 -12.68 -4.99
C LEU A 28 2.15 -12.29 -5.10
N TYR A 29 2.51 -11.13 -4.55
CA TYR A 29 3.89 -10.64 -4.50
C TYR A 29 4.03 -9.47 -3.52
N TYR A 30 5.25 -9.21 -3.07
CA TYR A 30 5.62 -7.98 -2.35
C TYR A 30 7.12 -7.75 -2.47
N ASP A 31 7.52 -6.49 -2.59
CA ASP A 31 8.90 -6.05 -2.69
C ASP A 31 8.97 -4.53 -2.55
N VAL A 32 10.07 -3.93 -2.95
CA VAL A 32 10.28 -2.49 -3.02
C VAL A 32 10.78 -2.05 -4.40
N ILE A 33 10.40 -0.85 -4.80
CA ILE A 33 11.04 -0.12 -5.89
C ILE A 33 12.14 0.73 -5.26
N LEU A 34 13.37 0.55 -5.72
CA LEU A 34 14.52 1.32 -5.23
C LEU A 34 14.97 2.33 -6.28
N THR A 35 15.20 3.55 -5.85
CA THR A 35 15.81 4.57 -6.71
C THR A 35 17.16 5.01 -6.14
N PRO A 36 18.24 5.03 -6.97
CA PRO A 36 19.58 5.31 -6.47
C PRO A 36 19.70 6.72 -5.88
N ALA A 37 20.45 6.85 -4.79
CA ALA A 37 20.91 8.15 -4.28
C ALA A 37 21.78 8.85 -5.37
N HIS A 38 21.85 10.16 -5.34
CA HIS A 38 22.59 10.98 -6.30
C HIS A 38 22.05 11.01 -7.76
N THR A 39 20.94 10.31 -8.03
CA THR A 39 20.20 10.44 -9.28
C THR A 39 19.29 11.65 -9.20
N PRO A 40 19.14 12.47 -10.26
CA PRO A 40 18.21 13.60 -10.30
C PRO A 40 16.78 13.17 -9.94
N VAL A 41 16.03 14.01 -9.21
CA VAL A 41 14.70 13.67 -8.73
C VAL A 41 13.75 13.25 -9.86
N HIS A 42 13.75 13.99 -10.97
CA HIS A 42 12.88 13.67 -12.12
C HIS A 42 13.18 12.31 -12.76
N GLU A 43 14.43 11.86 -12.77
CA GLU A 43 14.80 10.53 -13.24
C GLU A 43 14.32 9.45 -12.25
N ARG A 44 14.46 9.69 -10.94
CA ARG A 44 13.95 8.79 -9.91
C ARG A 44 12.43 8.65 -9.97
N LEU A 45 11.73 9.76 -10.19
CA LEU A 45 10.27 9.74 -10.38
C LEU A 45 9.87 8.92 -11.61
N ASN A 46 10.62 9.06 -12.71
CA ASN A 46 10.39 8.24 -13.91
C ASN A 46 10.64 6.75 -13.65
N MET A 47 11.69 6.39 -12.89
CA MET A 47 11.94 4.99 -12.50
C MET A 47 10.76 4.41 -11.70
N ILE A 48 10.22 5.19 -10.73
CA ILE A 48 9.05 4.77 -9.95
C ILE A 48 7.85 4.54 -10.88
N TYR A 49 7.61 5.46 -11.81
CA TYR A 49 6.51 5.33 -12.77
C TYR A 49 6.64 4.06 -13.63
N ASP A 50 7.81 3.85 -14.23
CA ASP A 50 8.05 2.72 -15.14
C ASP A 50 7.93 1.37 -14.42
N ASP A 51 8.48 1.25 -13.21
CA ASP A 51 8.39 0.01 -12.43
C ASP A 51 6.97 -0.25 -11.93
N LEU A 52 6.25 0.81 -11.51
CA LEU A 52 4.85 0.68 -11.14
C LEU A 52 3.97 0.24 -12.32
N GLN A 53 4.21 0.78 -13.52
CA GLN A 53 3.50 0.35 -14.73
C GLN A 53 3.75 -1.14 -15.06
N LYS A 54 4.98 -1.63 -14.85
CA LYS A 54 5.30 -3.06 -15.01
C LYS A 54 4.53 -3.91 -14.01
N ILE A 55 4.50 -3.51 -12.73
CA ILE A 55 3.76 -4.19 -11.66
C ILE A 55 2.27 -4.26 -12.00
N ILE A 56 1.67 -3.13 -12.37
CA ILE A 56 0.25 -3.05 -12.74
C ILE A 56 -0.05 -3.96 -13.95
N LYS A 57 0.80 -3.94 -14.97
CA LYS A 57 0.63 -4.78 -16.16
C LYS A 57 0.70 -6.28 -15.86
N ILE A 58 1.58 -6.69 -14.93
CA ILE A 58 1.78 -8.10 -14.53
C ILE A 58 0.59 -8.59 -13.69
N TYR A 59 0.25 -7.86 -12.64
CA TYR A 59 -0.72 -8.34 -11.65
C TYR A 59 -2.16 -7.90 -11.92
N LYS A 60 -2.36 -6.87 -12.74
CA LYS A 60 -3.67 -6.31 -13.12
C LYS A 60 -4.55 -6.06 -11.89
N PRO A 61 -4.09 -5.23 -10.92
CA PRO A 61 -4.87 -4.93 -9.75
C PRO A 61 -6.16 -4.18 -10.12
N ASP A 62 -7.22 -4.43 -9.35
CA ASP A 62 -8.47 -3.68 -9.44
C ASP A 62 -8.35 -2.35 -8.72
N ASP A 63 -7.69 -2.36 -7.55
CA ASP A 63 -7.62 -1.23 -6.64
C ASP A 63 -6.17 -0.90 -6.26
N LEU A 64 -5.87 0.39 -6.15
CA LEU A 64 -4.73 0.93 -5.44
C LEU A 64 -5.15 1.28 -4.01
N ALA A 65 -4.40 0.82 -3.02
CA ALA A 65 -4.46 1.28 -1.63
C ALA A 65 -3.13 1.95 -1.28
N ILE A 66 -3.19 3.21 -0.83
CA ILE A 66 -1.99 4.00 -0.53
C ILE A 66 -2.13 4.71 0.82
N GLU A 67 -1.02 4.93 1.52
CA GLU A 67 -1.03 5.69 2.76
C GLU A 67 -1.26 7.18 2.50
N GLU A 68 -2.14 7.78 3.31
CA GLU A 68 -2.36 9.21 3.34
C GLU A 68 -1.18 9.92 3.99
N LEU A 69 -0.69 10.99 3.38
CA LEU A 69 0.42 11.76 3.93
C LEU A 69 -0.06 12.65 5.07
N PHE A 70 0.48 12.39 6.27
CA PHE A 70 0.33 13.29 7.41
C PHE A 70 1.53 14.23 7.56
N TYR A 71 1.25 15.51 7.63
CA TYR A 71 2.24 16.56 7.82
C TYR A 71 2.72 16.55 9.27
N ASN A 72 3.64 15.67 9.64
CA ASN A 72 3.95 15.59 11.08
C ASN A 72 5.40 15.56 11.51
N THR A 73 6.49 15.52 10.77
CA THR A 73 7.78 15.59 11.51
C THR A 73 9.08 15.72 10.70
N ASN A 74 9.12 15.45 9.43
CA ASN A 74 10.38 15.57 8.67
C ASN A 74 10.22 16.50 7.45
N GLN A 75 10.30 17.80 7.67
CA GLN A 75 10.19 18.83 6.60
C GLN A 75 11.15 18.59 5.42
N LYS A 76 12.29 17.90 5.62
CA LYS A 76 13.28 17.68 4.56
C LYS A 76 12.88 16.62 3.53
N THR A 77 12.07 15.64 3.90
CA THR A 77 11.68 14.53 3.01
C THR A 77 10.25 14.61 2.51
N VAL A 78 9.40 15.44 3.12
CA VAL A 78 7.97 15.56 2.78
C VAL A 78 7.78 15.92 1.29
N ILE A 79 8.53 16.89 0.77
CA ILE A 79 8.37 17.32 -0.62
C ILE A 79 8.65 16.16 -1.57
N SER A 80 9.76 15.45 -1.38
CA SER A 80 10.13 14.34 -2.25
C SER A 80 9.18 13.13 -2.14
N VAL A 81 8.60 12.91 -0.97
CA VAL A 81 7.55 11.89 -0.79
C VAL A 81 6.25 12.31 -1.48
N CYS A 82 5.88 13.60 -1.41
CA CYS A 82 4.71 14.13 -2.14
C CYS A 82 4.88 13.99 -3.66
N GLU A 83 6.08 14.29 -4.19
CA GLU A 83 6.38 14.13 -5.62
C GLU A 83 6.26 12.66 -6.05
N ALA A 84 6.87 11.73 -5.31
CA ALA A 84 6.77 10.29 -5.60
C ALA A 84 5.31 9.79 -5.51
N ARG A 85 4.57 10.22 -4.47
CA ARG A 85 3.16 9.88 -4.32
C ARG A 85 2.31 10.42 -5.47
N GLY A 86 2.57 11.63 -5.93
CA GLY A 86 1.88 12.21 -7.10
C GLY A 86 2.06 11.37 -8.36
N ILE A 87 3.28 10.86 -8.60
CA ILE A 87 3.57 9.95 -9.71
C ILE A 87 2.86 8.60 -9.55
N ILE A 88 2.82 8.05 -8.34
CA ILE A 88 2.12 6.79 -8.04
C ILE A 88 0.61 6.92 -8.33
N LEU A 89 -0.01 8.01 -7.86
CA LEU A 89 -1.43 8.28 -8.10
C LEU A 89 -1.73 8.45 -9.59
N LEU A 90 -0.86 9.19 -10.32
CA LEU A 90 -1.02 9.39 -11.75
C LEU A 90 -0.92 8.06 -12.51
N ALA A 91 0.07 7.22 -12.20
CA ALA A 91 0.24 5.91 -12.83
C ALA A 91 -0.97 4.99 -12.60
N ALA A 92 -1.49 4.97 -11.38
CA ALA A 92 -2.69 4.20 -11.02
C ALA A 92 -3.93 4.70 -11.77
N TYR A 93 -4.16 6.02 -11.79
CA TYR A 93 -5.29 6.63 -12.49
C TYR A 93 -5.25 6.35 -14.00
N GLN A 94 -4.10 6.50 -14.64
CA GLN A 94 -3.93 6.22 -16.07
C GLN A 94 -4.13 4.73 -16.41
N SER A 95 -3.91 3.86 -15.43
CA SER A 95 -4.11 2.42 -15.56
C SER A 95 -5.54 1.98 -15.22
N GLY A 96 -6.43 2.91 -14.82
CA GLY A 96 -7.83 2.65 -14.53
C GLY A 96 -8.09 1.97 -13.18
N LEU A 97 -7.16 2.09 -12.20
CA LEU A 97 -7.34 1.54 -10.87
C LEU A 97 -8.26 2.44 -10.03
N ASP A 98 -9.11 1.84 -9.20
CA ASP A 98 -9.78 2.55 -8.12
C ASP A 98 -8.76 2.94 -7.03
N ILE A 99 -8.67 4.25 -6.72
CA ILE A 99 -7.68 4.78 -5.77
C ILE A 99 -8.33 4.97 -4.40
N ASN A 100 -7.71 4.39 -3.37
CA ASN A 100 -8.18 4.43 -2.00
C ASN A 100 -7.04 4.82 -1.05
N GLU A 101 -7.30 5.78 -0.16
CA GLU A 101 -6.31 6.35 0.75
C GLU A 101 -6.63 5.97 2.20
N TYR A 102 -5.60 5.69 2.99
CA TYR A 102 -5.74 5.25 4.37
C TYR A 102 -4.76 5.97 5.29
N THR A 103 -5.26 6.47 6.40
CA THR A 103 -4.41 7.05 7.45
C THR A 103 -3.59 5.97 8.16
N PRO A 104 -2.41 6.31 8.71
CA PRO A 104 -1.62 5.37 9.55
C PRO A 104 -2.44 4.77 10.70
N LEU A 105 -3.36 5.55 11.26
CA LEU A 105 -4.27 5.11 12.32
C LEU A 105 -5.22 4.01 11.84
N GLN A 106 -5.85 4.21 10.68
CA GLN A 106 -6.75 3.23 10.08
C GLN A 106 -6.03 1.94 9.73
N VAL A 107 -4.81 2.02 9.19
CA VAL A 107 -3.99 0.84 8.89
C VAL A 107 -3.71 0.05 10.17
N LYS A 108 -3.22 0.71 11.23
CA LYS A 108 -2.96 0.05 12.52
C LYS A 108 -4.21 -0.58 13.13
N GLN A 109 -5.33 0.15 13.15
CA GLN A 109 -6.60 -0.37 13.67
C GLN A 109 -7.10 -1.58 12.88
N SER A 110 -6.99 -1.55 11.56
CA SER A 110 -7.44 -2.64 10.69
C SER A 110 -6.61 -3.91 10.86
N VAL A 111 -5.29 -3.78 11.07
CA VAL A 111 -4.36 -4.91 11.14
C VAL A 111 -4.24 -5.47 12.56
N VAL A 112 -4.16 -4.60 13.58
CA VAL A 112 -3.86 -5.00 14.97
C VAL A 112 -5.06 -4.81 15.90
N GLY A 113 -6.08 -4.05 15.51
CA GLY A 113 -7.28 -3.75 16.30
C GLY A 113 -7.17 -2.46 17.12
N TYR A 114 -6.01 -1.81 17.20
CA TYR A 114 -5.83 -0.53 17.91
C TYR A 114 -4.75 0.35 17.29
N GLY A 115 -4.94 1.69 17.39
CA GLY A 115 -4.14 2.67 16.64
C GLY A 115 -2.75 2.99 17.20
N ARG A 116 -2.44 2.57 18.46
CA ARG A 116 -1.13 2.81 19.09
C ARG A 116 -0.15 1.64 18.95
N ALA A 117 -0.43 0.70 18.04
CA ALA A 117 0.42 -0.44 17.78
C ALA A 117 1.83 -0.01 17.34
N GLU A 118 2.83 -0.68 17.87
CA GLU A 118 4.22 -0.53 17.44
C GLU A 118 4.44 -1.18 16.07
N LYS A 119 5.45 -0.71 15.34
CA LYS A 119 5.77 -1.23 13.98
C LYS A 119 5.92 -2.75 13.95
N ILE A 120 6.64 -3.31 14.92
CA ILE A 120 6.85 -4.76 15.00
C ILE A 120 5.55 -5.55 15.21
N GLN A 121 4.58 -4.97 15.92
CA GLN A 121 3.28 -5.61 16.13
C GLN A 121 2.48 -5.64 14.82
N VAL A 122 2.50 -4.55 14.05
CA VAL A 122 1.85 -4.51 12.72
C VAL A 122 2.49 -5.54 11.80
N GLN A 123 3.82 -5.58 11.69
CA GLN A 123 4.55 -6.52 10.85
C GLN A 123 4.28 -7.98 11.24
N THR A 124 4.20 -8.28 12.54
CA THR A 124 3.87 -9.61 13.04
C THR A 124 2.45 -10.01 12.66
N MET A 125 1.50 -9.08 12.77
CA MET A 125 0.11 -9.35 12.38
C MET A 125 -0.04 -9.50 10.87
N VAL A 126 0.66 -8.71 10.05
CA VAL A 126 0.71 -8.90 8.59
C VAL A 126 1.18 -10.31 8.26
N LYS A 127 2.30 -10.76 8.87
CA LYS A 127 2.78 -12.14 8.70
C LYS A 127 1.69 -13.17 9.02
N ASN A 128 1.00 -13.01 10.15
CA ASN A 128 0.00 -13.97 10.62
C ASN A 128 -1.27 -13.97 9.74
N ILE A 129 -1.79 -12.78 9.39
CA ILE A 129 -2.99 -12.64 8.53
C ILE A 129 -2.75 -13.24 7.16
N LEU A 130 -1.57 -13.03 6.59
CA LEU A 130 -1.19 -13.51 5.27
C LEU A 130 -0.57 -14.91 5.29
N ASN A 131 -0.42 -15.54 6.47
CA ASN A 131 0.19 -16.85 6.66
C ASN A 131 1.57 -16.97 6.00
N LEU A 132 2.42 -15.95 6.17
CA LEU A 132 3.78 -15.93 5.65
C LEU A 132 4.74 -16.68 6.57
N GLU A 133 5.79 -17.28 6.02
CA GLU A 133 6.81 -17.96 6.81
C GLU A 133 7.61 -17.01 7.72
N LYS A 134 7.89 -15.80 7.20
CA LYS A 134 8.70 -14.77 7.87
C LYS A 134 8.02 -13.41 7.77
N ILE A 135 8.39 -12.50 8.67
CA ILE A 135 8.02 -11.08 8.56
C ILE A 135 8.57 -10.55 7.23
N PRO A 136 7.74 -9.90 6.39
CA PRO A 136 8.20 -9.32 5.13
C PRO A 136 9.35 -8.33 5.33
N LYS A 137 10.31 -8.39 4.44
CA LYS A 137 11.45 -7.47 4.38
C LYS A 137 11.64 -7.00 2.94
N PRO A 138 12.09 -5.75 2.73
CA PRO A 138 12.29 -4.71 3.75
C PRO A 138 10.97 -4.24 4.41
N ASP A 139 11.09 -3.40 5.42
CA ASP A 139 9.95 -2.94 6.24
C ASP A 139 8.85 -2.26 5.40
N ASP A 140 9.25 -1.49 4.39
CA ASP A 140 8.36 -0.78 3.47
C ASP A 140 7.41 -1.76 2.73
N ALA A 141 7.88 -2.96 2.40
CA ALA A 141 7.04 -4.00 1.82
C ALA A 141 6.00 -4.54 2.81
N ALA A 142 6.36 -4.65 4.10
CA ALA A 142 5.40 -5.03 5.15
C ALA A 142 4.35 -3.95 5.38
N ASP A 143 4.75 -2.67 5.34
CA ASP A 143 3.86 -1.52 5.49
C ASP A 143 2.88 -1.46 4.30
N ALA A 144 3.35 -1.68 3.07
CA ALA A 144 2.49 -1.78 1.88
C ALA A 144 1.47 -2.94 1.96
N LEU A 145 1.87 -4.10 2.46
CA LEU A 145 0.95 -5.21 2.70
C LEU A 145 -0.09 -4.89 3.78
N ALA A 146 0.29 -4.17 4.84
CA ALA A 146 -0.65 -3.69 5.86
C ALA A 146 -1.71 -2.76 5.29
N ILE A 147 -1.33 -1.86 4.38
CA ILE A 147 -2.23 -0.96 3.67
C ILE A 147 -3.22 -1.75 2.78
N ALA A 148 -2.73 -2.76 2.06
CA ALA A 148 -3.60 -3.63 1.25
C ALA A 148 -4.60 -4.44 2.09
N ILE A 149 -4.20 -4.93 3.27
CA ILE A 149 -5.09 -5.59 4.23
C ILE A 149 -6.16 -4.62 4.74
N CYS A 150 -5.77 -3.39 5.09
CA CYS A 150 -6.68 -2.33 5.53
C CYS A 150 -7.76 -2.08 4.47
N HIS A 151 -7.38 -1.98 3.20
CA HIS A 151 -8.30 -1.78 2.09
C HIS A 151 -9.30 -2.95 1.96
N ALA A 152 -8.83 -4.19 2.00
CA ALA A 152 -9.68 -5.35 1.91
C ALA A 152 -10.76 -5.39 3.01
N HIS A 153 -10.37 -5.10 4.25
CA HIS A 153 -11.30 -5.05 5.39
C HIS A 153 -12.31 -3.92 5.25
N SER A 154 -11.88 -2.73 4.82
CA SER A 154 -12.74 -1.56 4.61
C SER A 154 -13.78 -1.81 3.53
N LYS A 155 -13.40 -2.37 2.39
CA LYS A 155 -14.32 -2.70 1.29
C LYS A 155 -15.33 -3.78 1.69
N ALA A 156 -14.90 -4.81 2.43
CA ALA A 156 -15.79 -5.85 2.95
C ALA A 156 -16.84 -5.27 3.90
N THR A 157 -16.45 -4.37 4.80
CA THR A 157 -17.36 -3.69 5.73
C THR A 157 -18.36 -2.82 4.99
N ASN A 158 -17.94 -2.01 4.03
CA ASN A 158 -18.82 -1.14 3.24
C ASN A 158 -19.85 -1.94 2.44
N SER A 159 -19.46 -3.10 1.89
CA SER A 159 -20.38 -3.99 1.17
C SER A 159 -21.48 -4.56 2.08
N LEU A 160 -21.15 -4.92 3.32
CA LEU A 160 -22.10 -5.38 4.31
C LEU A 160 -23.10 -4.28 4.71
N TYR A 161 -22.62 -3.05 4.95
CA TYR A 161 -23.52 -1.91 5.23
C TYR A 161 -24.49 -1.61 4.08
N THR A 162 -24.02 -1.71 2.84
CA THR A 162 -24.86 -1.49 1.66
C THR A 162 -25.96 -2.55 1.53
N ILE A 163 -25.68 -3.80 1.89
CA ILE A 163 -26.68 -4.89 1.87
C ILE A 163 -27.72 -4.73 2.99
N LEU A 164 -27.28 -4.32 4.19
CA LEU A 164 -28.17 -4.15 5.34
C LEU A 164 -29.11 -2.95 5.20
N ASN A 165 -28.68 -1.88 4.52
CA ASN A 165 -29.48 -0.65 4.32
C ASN A 165 -30.38 -0.70 3.08
N LYS A 166 -30.39 -1.76 2.30
CA LYS A 166 -31.29 -1.97 1.16
C LYS A 166 -32.58 -2.74 1.53
N LYS A 167 -32.82 -2.93 2.81
CA LYS A 167 -34.09 -3.46 3.34
C LYS A 167 -34.92 -2.34 3.95
#